data_614086240224a985cfb6ec86cf88b1b2
#
_entry.id   614086240224a985cfb6ec86cf88b1b2
#
_cell.length_a   1.000
_cell.length_b   1.000
_cell.length_c   1.000
_cell.angle_alpha   90.00
_cell.angle_beta   90.00
_cell.angle_gamma   90.00
#
_symmetry.space_group_name_H-M   'P 1'
#
loop_
_entity.id
_entity.type
_entity.pdbx_description
1 polymer ?
#
loop_
_entity_poly.entity_id
_entity_poly.type
_entity_poly.pdbx_seq_one_letter_code
_entity_poly.pdbx_strand_id
1 'polypeptide(L)'
;MKIQEKMRKPMLEARYLNVENTDRYRPIIRLFYLKYEKLKYWMYQEDVFEELKEDPYFQEYTMEQCQQDLAALASWGNLLTIQDTRKVTTIEEFKNKKFRYQLSETAVEVERMVIRIENLLIEGSSLEPTLLERLRISLGRPVSYTHLTLPTN
;
A
#
# COMPACT_ATOMS: atom_id res chain seq x y z
N MET A 1 22.33 23.00 1.21
CA MET A 1 21.20 22.33 1.91
C MET A 1 21.64 21.91 3.30
N LYS A 2 20.79 22.12 4.28
CA LYS A 2 21.06 21.68 5.64
C LYS A 2 20.32 20.37 5.93
N ILE A 3 21.04 19.34 6.32
CA ILE A 3 20.45 18.03 6.61
C ILE A 3 19.73 18.08 7.95
N GLN A 4 18.42 17.81 7.91
CA GLN A 4 17.58 17.77 9.11
C GLN A 4 17.39 16.32 9.56
N GLU A 5 17.05 16.14 10.84
CA GLU A 5 16.85 14.80 11.40
C GLU A 5 15.78 14.01 10.64
N LYS A 6 14.67 14.68 10.31
CA LYS A 6 13.56 14.02 9.58
C LYS A 6 13.97 13.47 8.22
N MET A 7 15.06 14.01 7.65
CA MET A 7 15.57 13.54 6.34
C MET A 7 16.42 12.27 6.46
N ARG A 8 16.77 11.87 7.68
CA ARG A 8 17.62 10.72 7.95
C ARG A 8 16.88 9.54 8.58
N LYS A 9 15.65 9.76 9.04
CA LYS A 9 14.87 8.71 9.69
C LYS A 9 14.32 7.73 8.66
N PRO A 10 14.42 6.42 8.91
CA PRO A 10 13.78 5.44 8.04
C PRO A 10 12.26 5.57 8.11
N MET A 11 11.61 5.33 6.99
CA MET A 11 10.14 5.34 6.90
C MET A 11 9.65 3.90 6.89
N LEU A 12 9.35 3.38 8.08
CA LEU A 12 8.93 1.99 8.22
C LEU A 12 7.62 1.71 7.49
N GLU A 13 6.78 2.71 7.35
CA GLU A 13 5.50 2.59 6.64
C GLU A 13 5.67 2.31 5.15
N ALA A 14 6.86 2.54 4.59
CA ALA A 14 7.16 2.22 3.20
C ALA A 14 7.78 0.83 3.03
N ARG A 15 8.06 0.15 4.14
CA ARG A 15 8.76 -1.13 4.12
C ARG A 15 8.00 -2.23 3.37
N TYR A 16 6.68 -2.21 3.43
CA TYR A 16 5.84 -3.21 2.77
C TYR A 16 6.01 -3.23 1.25
N LEU A 17 6.59 -2.19 0.68
CA LEU A 17 6.80 -2.08 -0.76
C LEU A 17 8.00 -2.87 -1.25
N ASN A 18 8.90 -3.28 -0.36
CA ASN A 18 10.19 -3.82 -0.78
C ASN A 18 10.71 -4.89 0.19
N VAL A 19 9.87 -5.83 0.57
CA VAL A 19 10.23 -6.96 1.42
C VAL A 19 9.76 -8.26 0.77
N GLU A 20 10.10 -9.40 1.36
CA GLU A 20 9.87 -10.71 0.77
C GLU A 20 8.40 -10.96 0.42
N ASN A 21 7.48 -10.67 1.30
CA ASN A 21 6.06 -10.94 1.07
C ASN A 21 5.30 -9.71 0.56
N THR A 22 5.97 -8.83 -0.17
CA THR A 22 5.38 -7.63 -0.75
C THR A 22 4.13 -7.95 -1.59
N ASP A 23 4.13 -9.09 -2.27
CA ASP A 23 3.00 -9.54 -3.09
C ASP A 23 1.72 -9.74 -2.28
N ARG A 24 1.82 -9.95 -0.97
CA ARG A 24 0.67 -10.05 -0.08
C ARG A 24 0.40 -8.74 0.64
N TYR A 25 1.45 -8.05 1.08
CA TYR A 25 1.30 -6.79 1.82
C TYR A 25 0.68 -5.69 0.97
N ARG A 26 1.10 -5.57 -0.28
CA ARG A 26 0.57 -4.53 -1.15
C ARG A 26 -0.94 -4.66 -1.40
N PRO A 27 -1.46 -5.84 -1.75
CA PRO A 27 -2.91 -6.01 -1.86
C PRO A 27 -3.67 -5.73 -0.57
N ILE A 28 -3.11 -6.11 0.58
CA ILE A 28 -3.74 -5.84 1.87
C ILE A 28 -3.87 -4.33 2.10
N ILE A 29 -2.78 -3.59 1.94
CA ILE A 29 -2.82 -2.14 2.13
C ILE A 29 -3.75 -1.48 1.11
N ARG A 30 -3.74 -1.94 -0.15
CA ARG A 30 -4.65 -1.42 -1.16
C ARG A 30 -6.11 -1.66 -0.77
N LEU A 31 -6.41 -2.82 -0.21
CA LEU A 31 -7.76 -3.13 0.26
C LEU A 31 -8.21 -2.13 1.33
N PHE A 32 -7.36 -1.89 2.34
CA PHE A 32 -7.65 -0.90 3.37
C PHE A 32 -7.82 0.49 2.79
N TYR A 33 -6.99 0.86 1.83
CA TYR A 33 -7.05 2.17 1.20
C TYR A 33 -8.35 2.38 0.42
N LEU A 34 -8.78 1.38 -0.33
CA LEU A 34 -10.03 1.46 -1.08
C LEU A 34 -11.24 1.57 -0.15
N LYS A 35 -11.20 0.86 0.98
CA LYS A 35 -12.24 0.99 2.00
C LYS A 35 -12.20 2.37 2.65
N TYR A 36 -11.01 2.88 2.93
CA TYR A 36 -10.82 4.21 3.49
C TYR A 36 -11.46 5.27 2.60
N GLU A 37 -11.27 5.18 1.29
CA GLU A 37 -11.87 6.12 0.34
C GLU A 37 -13.39 6.08 0.34
N LYS A 38 -13.98 4.95 0.75
CA LYS A 38 -15.41 4.78 0.89
C LYS A 38 -15.88 5.06 2.31
N LEU A 39 -15.07 5.77 3.10
CA LEU A 39 -15.35 6.16 4.48
C LEU A 39 -15.50 4.97 5.43
N LYS A 40 -14.99 3.81 5.04
CA LYS A 40 -14.92 2.64 5.90
C LYS A 40 -13.49 2.50 6.41
N TYR A 41 -13.28 2.96 7.63
CA TYR A 41 -11.92 3.22 8.13
C TYR A 41 -11.27 2.03 8.83
N TRP A 42 -12.02 0.98 9.13
CA TRP A 42 -11.47 -0.19 9.83
C TRP A 42 -12.08 -1.48 9.31
N MET A 43 -11.34 -2.57 9.49
CA MET A 43 -11.80 -3.92 9.13
C MET A 43 -11.33 -4.90 10.19
N TYR A 44 -12.11 -5.95 10.39
CA TYR A 44 -11.67 -7.10 11.16
C TYR A 44 -10.77 -7.99 10.31
N GLN A 45 -9.96 -8.81 10.97
CA GLN A 45 -9.07 -9.75 10.31
C GLN A 45 -9.84 -10.68 9.37
N GLU A 46 -10.98 -11.19 9.82
CA GLU A 46 -11.82 -12.08 9.03
C GLU A 46 -12.29 -11.42 7.74
N ASP A 47 -12.66 -10.14 7.83
CA ASP A 47 -13.12 -9.38 6.66
C ASP A 47 -11.99 -9.25 5.63
N VAL A 48 -10.79 -8.95 6.11
CA VAL A 48 -9.61 -8.84 5.24
C VAL A 48 -9.35 -10.16 4.54
N PHE A 49 -9.35 -11.24 5.31
CA PHE A 49 -9.09 -12.58 4.78
C PHE A 49 -10.11 -12.97 3.72
N GLU A 50 -11.39 -12.78 4.01
CA GLU A 50 -12.46 -13.16 3.10
C GLU A 50 -12.40 -12.38 1.79
N GLU A 51 -12.16 -11.08 1.86
CA GLU A 51 -12.06 -10.29 0.64
C GLU A 51 -10.85 -10.66 -0.21
N LEU A 52 -9.72 -10.94 0.42
CA LEU A 52 -8.53 -11.37 -0.33
C LEU A 52 -8.76 -12.72 -0.99
N LYS A 53 -9.47 -13.63 -0.32
CA LYS A 53 -9.74 -14.97 -0.86
C LYS A 53 -10.64 -14.96 -2.09
N GLU A 54 -11.33 -13.85 -2.36
CA GLU A 54 -12.13 -13.72 -3.58
C GLU A 54 -11.27 -13.68 -4.84
N ASP A 55 -10.02 -13.29 -4.71
CA ASP A 55 -9.12 -13.24 -5.85
C ASP A 55 -8.34 -14.56 -5.98
N PRO A 56 -8.24 -15.14 -7.20
CA PRO A 56 -7.51 -16.40 -7.40
C PRO A 56 -6.06 -16.35 -6.93
N TYR A 57 -5.43 -15.18 -6.91
CA TYR A 57 -4.06 -15.05 -6.42
C TYR A 57 -3.93 -15.51 -4.97
N PHE A 58 -4.97 -15.33 -4.17
CA PHE A 58 -4.99 -15.68 -2.75
C PHE A 58 -5.67 -17.03 -2.48
N GLN A 59 -5.80 -17.88 -3.51
CA GLN A 59 -6.47 -19.19 -3.36
C GLN A 59 -5.85 -20.04 -2.27
N GLU A 60 -4.52 -20.05 -2.16
CA GLU A 60 -3.80 -20.83 -1.17
C GLU A 60 -3.53 -20.06 0.15
N TYR A 61 -4.05 -18.84 0.25
CA TYR A 61 -3.82 -18.01 1.42
C TYR A 61 -4.52 -18.59 2.66
N THR A 62 -3.81 -18.59 3.80
CA THR A 62 -4.35 -19.12 5.05
C THR A 62 -4.62 -18.01 6.05
N MET A 63 -5.51 -18.28 7.00
CA MET A 63 -5.79 -17.32 8.07
C MET A 63 -4.54 -17.02 8.89
N GLU A 64 -3.67 -18.01 9.10
CA GLU A 64 -2.41 -17.82 9.82
C GLU A 64 -1.50 -16.85 9.10
N GLN A 65 -1.39 -16.97 7.77
CA GLN A 65 -0.63 -16.02 6.97
C GLN A 65 -1.24 -14.62 7.07
N CYS A 66 -2.56 -14.52 7.06
CA CYS A 66 -3.24 -13.24 7.21
C CYS A 66 -2.92 -12.60 8.56
N GLN A 67 -2.95 -13.38 9.63
CA GLN A 67 -2.58 -12.90 10.96
C GLN A 67 -1.15 -12.37 10.98
N GLN A 68 -0.22 -13.12 10.42
CA GLN A 68 1.18 -12.74 10.36
C GLN A 68 1.38 -11.46 9.54
N ASP A 69 0.70 -11.37 8.42
CA ASP A 69 0.82 -10.21 7.53
C ASP A 69 0.26 -8.94 8.20
N LEU A 70 -0.90 -9.05 8.84
CA LEU A 70 -1.48 -7.91 9.55
C LEU A 70 -0.61 -7.50 10.73
N ALA A 71 -0.03 -8.46 11.45
CA ALA A 71 0.89 -8.17 12.55
C ALA A 71 2.15 -7.45 12.06
N ALA A 72 2.69 -7.88 10.94
CA ALA A 72 3.86 -7.21 10.34
C ALA A 72 3.54 -5.77 9.96
N LEU A 73 2.41 -5.57 9.27
CA LEU A 73 1.98 -4.23 8.85
C LEU A 73 1.70 -3.33 10.04
N ALA A 74 1.17 -3.88 11.13
CA ALA A 74 0.97 -3.13 12.37
C ALA A 74 2.31 -2.75 13.00
N SER A 75 3.28 -3.66 12.98
CA SER A 75 4.61 -3.39 13.54
C SER A 75 5.36 -2.31 12.77
N TRP A 76 5.08 -2.15 11.48
CA TRP A 76 5.71 -1.11 10.65
C TRP A 76 4.93 0.21 10.66
N GLY A 77 3.86 0.29 11.42
CA GLY A 77 3.07 1.52 11.51
C GLY A 77 2.10 1.74 10.37
N ASN A 78 1.92 0.78 9.48
CA ASN A 78 0.93 0.87 8.40
C ASN A 78 -0.48 0.72 8.92
N LEU A 79 -0.68 -0.16 9.89
CA LEU A 79 -1.98 -0.43 10.47
C LEU A 79 -1.97 -0.10 11.96
N LEU A 80 -3.05 0.51 12.40
CA LEU A 80 -3.33 0.71 13.81
C LEU A 80 -4.25 -0.41 14.26
N THR A 81 -3.92 -1.04 15.39
CA THR A 81 -4.70 -2.14 15.94
C THR A 81 -5.54 -1.60 17.10
N ILE A 82 -6.83 -1.79 16.99
CA ILE A 82 -7.76 -1.37 18.03
C ILE A 82 -8.49 -2.60 18.52
N GLN A 83 -8.40 -2.87 19.82
CA GLN A 83 -9.13 -3.99 20.40
C GLN A 83 -10.60 -3.64 20.52
N ASP A 84 -11.46 -4.55 20.08
CA ASP A 84 -12.89 -4.38 20.25
C ASP A 84 -13.23 -4.56 21.73
N THR A 85 -13.79 -3.51 22.33
CA THR A 85 -14.12 -3.48 23.75
C THR A 85 -15.54 -3.90 24.05
N ARG A 86 -16.19 -4.64 23.16
CA ARG A 86 -17.53 -5.14 23.42
C ARG A 86 -17.59 -5.89 24.74
N LYS A 87 -18.73 -5.72 25.43
CA LYS A 87 -18.97 -6.39 26.70
C LYS A 87 -18.92 -7.90 26.50
N VAL A 88 -17.96 -8.54 27.17
CA VAL A 88 -17.77 -9.99 27.07
C VAL A 88 -18.64 -10.65 28.12
N THR A 89 -19.51 -11.56 27.69
CA THR A 89 -20.44 -12.25 28.60
C THR A 89 -20.05 -13.71 28.85
N THR A 90 -19.14 -14.29 28.04
CA THR A 90 -18.70 -15.67 28.18
C THR A 90 -17.17 -15.77 28.08
N ILE A 91 -16.64 -16.90 28.56
CA ILE A 91 -15.21 -17.19 28.46
C ILE A 91 -14.80 -17.34 26.99
N GLU A 92 -15.67 -17.89 26.16
CA GLU A 92 -15.41 -18.05 24.73
C GLU A 92 -15.28 -16.70 24.04
N GLU A 93 -16.20 -15.78 24.33
CA GLU A 93 -16.13 -14.42 23.82
C GLU A 93 -14.84 -13.72 24.28
N PHE A 94 -14.43 -13.96 25.53
CA PHE A 94 -13.21 -13.40 26.07
C PHE A 94 -11.98 -13.93 25.32
N LYS A 95 -11.97 -15.22 24.94
CA LYS A 95 -10.89 -15.84 24.19
C LYS A 95 -10.87 -15.38 22.73
N ASN A 96 -12.02 -15.06 22.18
CA ASN A 96 -12.18 -14.63 20.80
C ASN A 96 -12.17 -13.12 20.67
N LYS A 97 -11.23 -12.47 21.35
CA LYS A 97 -11.07 -11.01 21.25
C LYS A 97 -10.79 -10.65 19.80
N LYS A 98 -11.63 -9.76 19.26
CA LYS A 98 -11.46 -9.26 17.91
C LYS A 98 -10.69 -7.96 17.92
N PHE A 99 -9.76 -7.87 16.98
CA PHE A 99 -9.04 -6.63 16.72
C PHE A 99 -9.56 -6.01 15.44
N ARG A 100 -9.73 -4.71 15.49
CA ARG A 100 -9.99 -3.92 14.30
C ARG A 100 -8.67 -3.33 13.83
N TYR A 101 -8.48 -3.34 12.54
CA TYR A 101 -7.28 -2.76 11.92
C TYR A 101 -7.70 -1.55 11.12
N GLN A 102 -6.92 -0.51 11.20
CA GLN A 102 -7.18 0.75 10.54
C GLN A 102 -5.89 1.25 9.91
N LEU A 103 -5.99 1.76 8.69
CA LEU A 103 -4.83 2.34 8.00
C LEU A 103 -4.40 3.61 8.74
N SER A 104 -3.09 3.73 9.02
CA SER A 104 -2.55 4.94 9.65
C SER A 104 -2.55 6.09 8.65
N GLU A 105 -2.50 7.32 9.16
CA GLU A 105 -2.44 8.52 8.31
C GLU A 105 -1.25 8.48 7.36
N THR A 106 -0.08 8.12 7.87
CA THR A 106 1.12 8.02 7.07
C THR A 106 0.96 6.96 5.98
N ALA A 107 0.37 5.81 6.32
CA ALA A 107 0.15 4.74 5.35
C ALA A 107 -0.81 5.17 4.23
N VAL A 108 -1.80 5.98 4.56
CA VAL A 108 -2.71 6.56 3.54
C VAL A 108 -1.91 7.36 2.53
N GLU A 109 -1.00 8.22 3.01
CA GLU A 109 -0.19 9.04 2.11
C GLU A 109 0.79 8.22 1.29
N VAL A 110 1.39 7.20 1.89
CA VAL A 110 2.28 6.30 1.17
C VAL A 110 1.52 5.59 0.05
N GLU A 111 0.32 5.09 0.33
CA GLU A 111 -0.46 4.37 -0.68
C GLU A 111 -0.93 5.29 -1.81
N ARG A 112 -1.27 6.54 -1.49
CA ARG A 112 -1.57 7.53 -2.53
C ARG A 112 -0.40 7.72 -3.49
N MET A 113 0.80 7.83 -2.93
CA MET A 113 2.02 7.93 -3.72
C MET A 113 2.23 6.68 -4.57
N VAL A 114 2.02 5.50 -3.99
CA VAL A 114 2.18 4.23 -4.68
C VAL A 114 1.24 4.13 -5.88
N ILE A 115 -0.03 4.48 -5.70
CA ILE A 115 -1.01 4.48 -6.78
C ILE A 115 -0.56 5.43 -7.90
N ARG A 116 -0.08 6.59 -7.53
CA ARG A 116 0.40 7.56 -8.50
C ARG A 116 1.58 7.00 -9.31
N ILE A 117 2.51 6.34 -8.63
CA ILE A 117 3.67 5.72 -9.29
C ILE A 117 3.22 4.58 -10.21
N GLU A 118 2.28 3.75 -9.75
CA GLU A 118 1.71 2.68 -10.60
C GLU A 118 1.12 3.24 -11.88
N ASN A 119 0.37 4.34 -11.77
CA ASN A 119 -0.25 4.97 -12.93
C ASN A 119 0.81 5.54 -13.88
N LEU A 120 1.87 6.11 -13.36
CA LEU A 120 2.98 6.60 -14.19
C LEU A 120 3.65 5.44 -14.95
N LEU A 121 3.84 4.30 -14.30
CA LEU A 121 4.44 3.13 -14.94
C LEU A 121 3.54 2.57 -16.05
N ILE A 122 2.23 2.51 -15.80
CA ILE A 122 1.27 2.07 -16.81
C ILE A 122 1.26 3.01 -18.00
N GLU A 123 1.21 4.31 -17.75
CA GLU A 123 1.26 5.32 -18.81
C GLU A 123 2.55 5.19 -19.62
N GLY A 124 3.70 5.02 -18.94
CA GLY A 124 4.98 4.83 -19.58
C GLY A 124 5.04 3.58 -20.44
N SER A 125 4.43 2.49 -19.99
CA SER A 125 4.43 1.22 -20.75
C SER A 125 3.45 1.22 -21.91
N SER A 126 2.40 2.04 -21.88
CA SER A 126 1.37 2.11 -22.92
C SER A 126 1.61 3.23 -23.91
N LEU A 127 2.56 4.13 -23.64
CA LEU A 127 2.85 5.27 -24.52
C LEU A 127 3.60 4.85 -25.78
N GLU A 128 3.29 5.51 -26.88
CA GLU A 128 4.04 5.35 -28.11
C GLU A 128 5.45 5.93 -27.95
N PRO A 129 6.42 5.50 -28.80
CA PRO A 129 7.78 6.00 -28.70
C PRO A 129 7.90 7.53 -28.73
N THR A 130 7.06 8.21 -29.52
CA THR A 130 7.07 9.67 -29.60
C THR A 130 6.69 10.32 -28.28
N LEU A 131 5.75 9.73 -27.55
CA LEU A 131 5.34 10.23 -26.23
C LEU A 131 6.41 9.97 -25.18
N LEU A 132 7.09 8.82 -25.25
CA LEU A 132 8.21 8.52 -24.39
C LEU A 132 9.35 9.51 -24.62
N GLU A 133 9.58 9.89 -25.86
CA GLU A 133 10.57 10.90 -26.24
C GLU A 133 10.23 12.25 -25.59
N ARG A 134 8.99 12.69 -25.65
CA ARG A 134 8.55 13.93 -25.02
C ARG A 134 8.70 13.89 -23.50
N LEU A 135 8.45 12.76 -22.87
CA LEU A 135 8.69 12.59 -21.43
C LEU A 135 10.16 12.75 -21.11
N ARG A 136 11.02 12.17 -21.92
CA ARG A 136 12.46 12.27 -21.74
C ARG A 136 12.94 13.71 -21.81
N ILE A 137 12.46 14.45 -22.80
CA ILE A 137 12.78 15.87 -22.97
C ILE A 137 12.27 16.68 -21.77
N SER A 138 11.08 16.37 -21.32
CA SER A 138 10.46 17.04 -20.18
C SER A 138 11.23 16.84 -18.88
N LEU A 139 11.83 15.68 -18.71
CA LEU A 139 12.57 15.34 -17.50
C LEU A 139 14.02 15.78 -17.54
N GLY A 140 14.49 16.09 -18.63
CA GLY A 140 15.70 16.45 -18.70
C GLY A 140 16.37 17.06 -19.60
N ARG A 141 16.54 16.91 -19.49
CA ARG A 141 17.11 16.99 -19.89
C ARG A 141 17.86 16.98 -20.72
N PRO A 142 18.36 17.32 -21.16
CA PRO A 142 18.64 17.39 -22.22
C PRO A 142 18.91 16.57 -23.12
N VAL A 143 18.82 16.48 -23.21
CA VAL A 143 19.03 15.63 -23.81
C VAL A 143 19.37 15.72 -24.87
N SER A 144 19.87 15.99 -25.12
CA SER A 144 20.01 15.91 -26.01
C SER A 144 19.63 15.57 -27.00
N TYR A 145 19.08 15.63 -26.84
CA TYR A 145 18.45 15.25 -27.90
C TYR A 145 17.80 15.49 -28.32
N THR A 146 17.73 15.70 -28.12
CA THR A 146 16.99 15.87 -28.50
C THR A 146 16.28 15.97 -28.96
N HIS A 147 16.05 16.12 -29.03
CA HIS A 147 15.22 16.16 -29.40
C HIS A 147 14.47 15.93 -29.30
N LEU A 148 14.15 16.04 -29.14
CA LEU A 148 13.39 15.85 -29.08
C LEU A 148 12.60 15.84 -29.08
N THR A 149 12.30 15.94 -29.11
CA THR A 149 11.52 16.00 -29.20
C THR A 149 10.74 15.94 -29.16
N LEU A 150 10.44 16.14 -29.13
CA LEU A 150 9.77 16.08 -29.29
C LEU A 150 9.15 16.19 -29.57
N PRO A 151 9.06 16.56 -29.92
CA PRO A 151 8.53 16.47 -30.38
C PRO A 151 8.32 16.58 -30.87
N THR A 152 8.39 16.36 -30.91
CA THR A 152 8.50 16.23 -31.46
C THR A 152 8.60 16.23 -31.76
N ASN A 153 8.59 16.34 -31.66
CA ASN A 153 8.85 16.19 -32.22
C ASN A 153 8.86 16.34 -32.45
#